data_a9b51be494ca7566c0838ed95ca9b807
#
_entry.id   a9b51be494ca7566c0838ed95ca9b807
#
_cell.length_a   1.000
_cell.length_b   1.000
_cell.length_c   1.000
_cell.angle_alpha   90.00
_cell.angle_beta   90.00
_cell.angle_gamma   90.00
#
_symmetry.space_group_name_H-M   'P 1'
#
loop_
_entity.id
_entity.type
_entity.pdbx_description
1 polymer ?
#
loop_
_entity_poly.entity_id
_entity_poly.type
_entity_poly.pdbx_seq_one_letter_code
_entity_poly.pdbx_strand_id
1 'polypeptide(L)' 'MDEDIQQEVQNLRDLIHKHEGTTARYLTERRRALNRLNKLGLPWPMIGREIGITTQTAMRWAGKWSRLRR' A
#
# COMPACT_ATOMS: atom_id res chain seq x y z
N MET A 1 -4.11 -13.71 10.47
CA MET A 1 -4.54 -12.58 9.66
C MET A 1 -5.81 -12.94 8.92
N ASP A 2 -6.71 -11.98 8.82
CA ASP A 2 -7.98 -12.19 8.12
C ASP A 2 -7.73 -12.59 6.67
N GLU A 3 -8.56 -13.49 6.17
CA GLU A 3 -8.44 -13.98 4.80
C GLU A 3 -8.55 -12.86 3.77
N ASP A 4 -9.46 -11.92 4.00
CA ASP A 4 -9.61 -10.78 3.10
C ASP A 4 -8.36 -9.91 3.09
N ILE A 5 -7.76 -9.73 4.26
CA ILE A 5 -6.53 -8.95 4.37
C ILE A 5 -5.39 -9.66 3.65
N GLN A 6 -5.28 -10.98 3.82
CA GLN A 6 -4.25 -11.76 3.16
C GLN A 6 -4.38 -11.68 1.64
N GLN A 7 -5.61 -11.74 1.15
CA GLN A 7 -5.86 -11.65 -0.28
C GLN A 7 -5.46 -10.28 -0.83
N GLU A 8 -5.79 -9.22 -0.09
CA GLU A 8 -5.43 -7.87 -0.51
C GLU A 8 -3.92 -7.65 -0.49
N VAL A 9 -3.25 -8.21 0.53
CA VAL A 9 -1.80 -8.13 0.61
C VAL A 9 -1.17 -8.81 -0.61
N GLN A 10 -1.66 -10.00 -0.96
CA GLN A 10 -1.13 -10.73 -2.09
C GLN A 10 -1.39 -9.98 -3.39
N ASN A 11 -2.59 -9.42 -3.54
CA ASN A 11 -2.93 -8.66 -4.74
C ASN A 11 -2.00 -7.45 -4.88
N LEU A 12 -1.72 -6.77 -3.78
CA LEU A 12 -0.84 -5.61 -3.83
C LEU A 12 0.59 -6.00 -4.14
N ARG A 13 1.07 -7.11 -3.57
CA ARG A 13 2.39 -7.62 -3.89
C ARG A 13 2.52 -7.93 -5.37
N ASP A 14 1.50 -8.60 -5.93
CA ASP A 14 1.49 -8.93 -7.34
C ASP A 14 1.50 -7.67 -8.20
N LEU A 15 0.71 -6.68 -7.80
CA LEU A 15 0.65 -5.42 -8.52
C LEU A 15 2.03 -4.74 -8.57
N ILE A 16 2.70 -4.69 -7.43
CA ILE A 16 4.01 -4.06 -7.33
C ILE A 16 5.04 -4.81 -8.18
N HIS A 17 5.00 -6.14 -8.14
CA HIS A 17 5.95 -6.94 -8.89
C HIS A 17 5.74 -6.87 -10.40
N LYS A 18 4.50 -6.73 -10.83
CA LYS A 18 4.19 -6.71 -12.25
C LYS A 18 4.54 -5.40 -12.92
N HIS A 19 4.56 -4.33 -12.15
CA HIS A 19 4.76 -3.00 -12.73
C HIS A 19 6.10 -2.42 -12.31
N GLU A 20 6.90 -2.07 -13.30
CA GLU A 20 8.22 -1.47 -13.05
C GLU A 20 8.18 0.03 -13.26
N GLY A 21 7.09 0.55 -13.77
CA GLY A 21 7.00 1.97 -14.09
C GLY A 21 6.21 2.75 -13.05
N THR A 22 6.01 4.00 -13.35
CA THR A 22 5.27 4.91 -12.49
C THR A 22 4.10 5.53 -13.24
N THR A 23 3.39 4.71 -14.01
CA THR A 23 2.23 5.20 -14.73
C THR A 23 1.16 5.68 -13.73
N ALA A 24 0.37 6.66 -14.15
CA ALA A 24 -0.66 7.20 -13.28
C ALA A 24 -1.63 6.12 -12.82
N ARG A 25 -1.97 5.19 -13.71
CA ARG A 25 -2.88 4.11 -13.38
C ARG A 25 -2.32 3.20 -12.29
N TYR A 26 -1.05 2.81 -12.42
CA TYR A 26 -0.39 1.97 -11.45
C TYR A 26 -0.33 2.66 -10.09
N LEU A 27 0.06 3.93 -10.08
CA LEU A 27 0.16 4.68 -8.83
C LEU A 27 -1.20 4.80 -8.15
N THR A 28 -2.27 5.00 -8.92
CA THR A 28 -3.62 5.09 -8.38
C THR A 28 -4.06 3.76 -7.77
N GLU A 29 -3.83 2.66 -8.48
CA GLU A 29 -4.21 1.35 -7.97
C GLU A 29 -3.42 1.00 -6.71
N ARG A 30 -2.14 1.32 -6.69
CA ARG A 30 -1.29 1.07 -5.53
C ARG A 30 -1.79 1.85 -4.31
N ARG A 31 -2.13 3.11 -4.50
CA ARG A 31 -2.65 3.94 -3.42
C ARG A 31 -3.96 3.39 -2.88
N ARG A 32 -4.87 3.00 -3.77
CA ARG A 32 -6.16 2.46 -3.36
C ARG A 32 -6.00 1.17 -2.58
N ALA A 33 -5.12 0.29 -3.03
CA ALA A 33 -4.91 -0.98 -2.36
C ALA A 33 -4.34 -0.78 -0.95
N LEU A 34 -3.39 0.14 -0.80
CA LEU A 34 -2.82 0.44 0.50
C LEU A 34 -3.87 0.97 1.47
N ASN A 35 -4.70 1.90 1.00
CA ASN A 35 -5.75 2.46 1.85
C ASN A 35 -6.80 1.42 2.19
N ARG A 36 -7.09 0.51 1.27
CA ARG A 36 -8.06 -0.56 1.54
C ARG A 36 -7.54 -1.48 2.63
N LEU A 37 -6.25 -1.83 2.59
CA LEU A 37 -5.65 -2.67 3.63
C LEU A 37 -5.75 -2.00 5.00
N ASN A 38 -5.45 -0.71 5.06
CA ASN A 38 -5.57 0.01 6.33
C ASN A 38 -7.00 0.04 6.81
N LYS A 39 -7.94 0.21 5.91
CA LYS A 39 -9.36 0.27 6.25
C LYS A 39 -9.86 -1.08 6.76
N LEU A 40 -9.28 -2.17 6.26
CA LEU A 40 -9.62 -3.51 6.73
C LEU A 40 -9.05 -3.81 8.11
N GLY A 41 -8.25 -2.92 8.66
CA GLY A 41 -7.74 -3.06 10.01
C GLY A 41 -6.25 -3.30 10.12
N LEU A 42 -5.53 -3.27 9.01
CA LEU A 42 -4.09 -3.52 9.05
C LEU A 42 -3.35 -2.21 9.32
N PRO A 43 -2.62 -2.11 10.45
CA PRO A 43 -1.86 -0.89 10.76
C PRO A 43 -0.75 -0.64 9.74
N TRP A 44 -0.39 0.62 9.56
CA TRP A 44 0.63 0.99 8.59
C TRP A 44 1.96 0.26 8.78
N PRO A 45 2.47 0.09 10.02
CA PRO A 45 3.71 -0.67 10.20
C PRO A 45 3.61 -2.10 9.68
N MET A 46 2.45 -2.73 9.86
CA MET A 46 2.25 -4.09 9.38
C MET A 46 2.12 -4.14 7.86
N ILE A 47 1.47 -3.13 7.28
CA ILE A 47 1.38 -3.05 5.82
C ILE A 47 2.78 -2.98 5.23
N GLY A 48 3.62 -2.13 5.80
CA GLY A 48 5.00 -2.00 5.32
C GLY A 48 5.74 -3.31 5.41
N ARG A 49 5.59 -4.00 6.54
CA ARG A 49 6.27 -5.28 6.75
C ARG A 49 5.82 -6.34 5.76
N GLU A 50 4.51 -6.43 5.53
CA GLU A 50 3.96 -7.44 4.62
C GLU A 50 4.37 -7.22 3.19
N ILE A 51 4.55 -5.98 2.80
CA ILE A 51 4.87 -5.64 1.41
C ILE A 51 6.37 -5.48 1.21
N GLY A 52 7.11 -5.28 2.30
CA GLY A 52 8.56 -5.14 2.21
C GLY A 52 9.03 -3.71 2.05
N ILE A 53 8.29 -2.77 2.60
CA ILE A 53 8.65 -1.35 2.56
C ILE A 53 8.54 -0.77 3.96
N THR A 54 9.09 0.43 4.15
CA THR A 54 9.01 1.09 5.45
C THR A 54 7.61 1.63 5.68
N THR A 55 7.28 1.89 6.96
CA THR A 55 6.00 2.48 7.32
C THR A 55 5.82 3.82 6.61
N GLN A 56 6.85 4.65 6.60
CA GLN A 56 6.79 5.96 5.96
C GLN A 56 6.52 5.83 4.47
N THR A 57 7.19 4.89 3.82
CA THR A 57 6.99 4.67 2.39
C THR A 57 5.55 4.22 2.12
N ALA A 58 5.02 3.33 2.95
CA ALA A 58 3.64 2.86 2.79
C ALA A 58 2.67 4.03 2.90
N MET A 59 2.85 4.88 3.89
CA MET A 59 1.96 6.02 4.09
C MET A 59 2.09 7.02 2.94
N ARG A 60 3.31 7.23 2.47
CA ARG A 60 3.54 8.15 1.34
C ARG A 60 2.84 7.63 0.09
N TRP A 61 2.99 6.34 -0.21
CA TRP A 61 2.35 5.74 -1.36
C TRP A 61 0.83 5.78 -1.27
N ALA A 62 0.30 5.75 -0.03
CA ALA A 62 -1.14 5.81 0.18
C ALA A 62 -1.69 7.23 0.18
N GLY A 63 -0.81 8.23 0.05
CA GLY A 63 -1.23 9.62 0.05
C GLY A 63 -1.51 10.18 1.44
N LYS A 64 -1.06 9.50 2.49
CA LYS A 64 -1.26 9.95 3.87
C LYS A 64 -0.12 10.82 4.37
N TRP A 65 1.00 10.79 3.70
CA TRP A 65 2.19 11.56 4.08
C TRP A 65 2.20 12.84 3.28
N SER A 66 1.65 13.87 3.84
CA SER A 66 1.63 15.11 3.10
C SER A 66 2.60 16.11 3.67
N ARG A 67 2.70 16.32 3.74
CA ARG A 67 3.11 17.22 3.95
C ARG A 67 3.36 17.98 4.35
N LEU A 68 3.78 17.73 4.44
CA LEU A 68 4.13 18.43 4.80
C LEU A 68 4.15 19.71 4.65
N ARG A 69 3.91 20.05 4.51
CA ARG A 69 3.76 21.05 4.34
C ARG A 69 3.63 21.85 4.67
N ARG A 70 3.78 22.21 4.81
CA ARG A 70 3.56 23.03 5.02
C ARG A 70 3.32 23.43 5.34
#